data_e78e5ea5c3d41cb0e62193427ea96362
#
_entry.id   e78e5ea5c3d41cb0e62193427ea96362
#
_cell.length_a   1.000
_cell.length_b   1.000
_cell.length_c   1.000
_cell.angle_alpha   90.00
_cell.angle_beta   90.00
_cell.angle_gamma   90.00
#
_symmetry.space_group_name_H-M   'P 1'
#
loop_
_entity.id
_entity.type
_entity.pdbx_description
1 polymer ?
#
loop_
_entity_poly.entity_id
_entity_poly.type
_entity_poly.pdbx_seq_one_letter_code
_entity_poly.pdbx_strand_id
1 'polypeptide(L)'
;QTFGGSDYEYGYSVQQTLDGGYILAGNTVSFGNNGSSDVWLIKTNANGQEEWNQTYGGTATDIGYFVQQTLDAGYIIVGDTGSFSNGWMDVWLIKTNADGEEEWNQTFGGVNNEQGSSVQQTLDGGYIITGRTESFSDGIYSAIWLIKTDADGEEEWNQTFGEENNDNRGRSVLQVINGGYIIAGYTQSY
;
A
#
# COMPACT_ATOMS: atom_id res chain seq x y z
N GLN A 1 16.95 -16.86 -4.41
CA GLN A 1 17.52 -15.51 -4.52
C GLN A 1 17.22 -14.72 -3.25
N THR A 2 18.18 -13.92 -2.77
CA THR A 2 18.01 -12.97 -1.68
C THR A 2 18.33 -11.58 -2.21
N PHE A 3 17.60 -10.57 -1.72
CA PHE A 3 17.79 -9.16 -2.04
C PHE A 3 18.04 -8.41 -0.75
N GLY A 4 18.92 -7.42 -0.75
CA GLY A 4 19.20 -6.61 0.42
C GLY A 4 20.63 -6.05 0.44
N GLY A 5 20.86 -5.19 1.42
CA GLY A 5 22.14 -4.54 1.66
C GLY A 5 22.75 -4.92 3.01
N SER A 6 23.26 -3.93 3.74
CA SER A 6 23.96 -4.14 5.01
C SER A 6 23.08 -3.92 6.24
N ASP A 7 21.82 -3.50 6.07
CA ASP A 7 20.88 -3.21 7.14
C ASP A 7 19.58 -4.04 6.94
N TYR A 8 18.47 -3.62 7.53
CA TYR A 8 17.22 -4.39 7.53
C TYR A 8 16.38 -4.14 6.29
N GLU A 9 15.91 -5.24 5.69
CA GLU A 9 14.91 -5.26 4.64
C GLU A 9 13.76 -6.18 5.01
N TYR A 10 12.55 -5.78 4.64
CA TYR A 10 11.32 -6.56 4.84
C TYR A 10 10.54 -6.66 3.53
N GLY A 11 10.20 -7.89 3.12
CA GLY A 11 9.28 -8.15 2.01
C GLY A 11 7.89 -8.48 2.55
N TYR A 12 6.86 -7.83 2.03
CA TYR A 12 5.48 -8.03 2.49
C TYR A 12 4.58 -8.61 1.42
N SER A 13 4.84 -8.32 0.15
CA SER A 13 4.00 -8.73 -0.96
C SER A 13 4.81 -9.20 -2.15
N VAL A 14 4.31 -10.20 -2.84
CA VAL A 14 4.84 -10.70 -4.11
C VAL A 14 3.69 -11.08 -5.04
N GLN A 15 3.83 -10.73 -6.31
CA GLN A 15 2.92 -11.14 -7.38
C GLN A 15 3.70 -11.59 -8.61
N GLN A 16 3.21 -12.62 -9.31
CA GLN A 16 3.73 -12.95 -10.63
C GLN A 16 3.24 -11.92 -11.64
N THR A 17 4.14 -11.43 -12.50
CA THR A 17 3.86 -10.45 -13.55
C THR A 17 3.48 -11.12 -14.86
N LEU A 18 2.83 -10.38 -15.77
CA LEU A 18 2.34 -10.90 -17.05
C LEU A 18 3.46 -11.44 -17.97
N ASP A 19 4.68 -10.97 -17.81
CA ASP A 19 5.89 -11.46 -18.50
C ASP A 19 6.46 -12.76 -17.92
N GLY A 20 5.82 -13.27 -16.85
CA GLY A 20 6.24 -14.49 -16.14
C GLY A 20 7.29 -14.25 -15.04
N GLY A 21 7.76 -13.02 -14.85
CA GLY A 21 8.62 -12.61 -13.75
C GLY A 21 7.83 -12.37 -12.44
N TYR A 22 8.41 -11.61 -11.51
CA TYR A 22 7.78 -11.29 -10.23
C TYR A 22 8.02 -9.84 -9.86
N ILE A 23 7.01 -9.24 -9.23
CA ILE A 23 7.11 -7.95 -8.55
C ILE A 23 6.98 -8.16 -7.04
N LEU A 24 7.88 -7.56 -6.28
CA LEU A 24 7.92 -7.65 -4.81
C LEU A 24 7.84 -6.24 -4.23
N ALA A 25 7.07 -6.08 -3.16
CA ALA A 25 7.05 -4.84 -2.38
C ALA A 25 7.41 -5.10 -0.92
N GLY A 26 8.06 -4.12 -0.33
CA GLY A 26 8.50 -4.12 1.05
C GLY A 26 9.07 -2.77 1.46
N ASN A 27 10.03 -2.82 2.35
CA ASN A 27 10.82 -1.64 2.72
C ASN A 27 12.29 -1.99 2.95
N THR A 28 13.14 -1.02 2.77
CA THR A 28 14.58 -1.12 2.95
C THR A 28 15.11 0.01 3.81
N VAL A 29 16.02 -0.30 4.73
CA VAL A 29 16.85 0.68 5.45
C VAL A 29 18.17 0.87 4.73
N SER A 30 18.70 -0.20 4.09
CA SER A 30 19.99 -0.15 3.40
C SER A 30 20.05 0.83 2.24
N PHE A 31 18.94 1.02 1.55
CA PHE A 31 18.80 1.89 0.38
C PHE A 31 17.87 3.08 0.63
N GLY A 32 17.39 3.23 1.88
CA GLY A 32 16.54 4.33 2.31
C GLY A 32 17.29 5.64 2.49
N ASN A 33 16.55 6.74 2.54
CA ASN A 33 17.09 8.08 2.69
C ASN A 33 17.45 8.37 4.16
N ASN A 34 18.65 8.86 4.41
CA ASN A 34 19.13 9.28 5.74
C ASN A 34 19.00 8.23 6.86
N GLY A 35 19.03 6.92 6.53
CA GLY A 35 18.88 5.83 7.49
C GLY A 35 17.44 5.59 7.97
N SER A 36 16.45 6.20 7.32
CA SER A 36 15.04 5.82 7.45
C SER A 36 14.72 4.61 6.57
N SER A 37 13.58 4.01 6.82
CA SER A 37 13.04 2.93 5.99
C SER A 37 12.20 3.53 4.86
N ASP A 38 12.50 3.17 3.61
CA ASP A 38 11.74 3.59 2.43
C ASP A 38 11.06 2.39 1.78
N VAL A 39 9.93 2.61 1.09
CA VAL A 39 9.26 1.61 0.26
C VAL A 39 10.26 1.06 -0.76
N TRP A 40 10.31 -0.26 -0.90
CA TRP A 40 11.20 -0.93 -1.83
C TRP A 40 10.43 -1.82 -2.78
N LEU A 41 10.57 -1.57 -4.06
CA LEU A 41 9.96 -2.33 -5.15
C LEU A 41 11.05 -3.05 -5.94
N ILE A 42 10.90 -4.36 -6.15
CA ILE A 42 11.87 -5.18 -6.87
C ILE A 42 11.15 -5.93 -7.97
N LYS A 43 11.62 -5.79 -9.20
CA LYS A 43 11.18 -6.60 -10.35
C LYS A 43 12.24 -7.66 -10.67
N THR A 44 11.76 -8.87 -10.90
CA THR A 44 12.61 -9.99 -11.33
C THR A 44 12.10 -10.62 -12.61
N ASN A 45 12.98 -11.32 -13.32
CA ASN A 45 12.58 -12.21 -14.38
C ASN A 45 11.98 -13.53 -13.83
N ALA A 46 11.55 -14.44 -14.72
CA ALA A 46 10.95 -15.72 -14.36
C ALA A 46 11.88 -16.67 -13.56
N ASN A 47 13.19 -16.45 -13.57
CA ASN A 47 14.17 -17.21 -12.81
C ASN A 47 14.47 -16.58 -11.44
N GLY A 48 13.77 -15.50 -11.06
CA GLY A 48 13.99 -14.75 -9.82
C GLY A 48 15.26 -13.87 -9.82
N GLN A 49 15.86 -13.59 -10.98
CA GLN A 49 16.99 -12.68 -11.10
C GLN A 49 16.44 -11.26 -11.20
N GLU A 50 17.02 -10.35 -10.44
CA GLU A 50 16.64 -8.93 -10.46
C GLU A 50 16.84 -8.32 -11.85
N GLU A 51 15.82 -7.62 -12.31
CA GLU A 51 15.86 -6.79 -13.52
C GLU A 51 16.05 -5.33 -13.15
N TRP A 52 15.32 -4.88 -12.14
CA TRP A 52 15.46 -3.55 -11.56
C TRP A 52 14.90 -3.52 -10.13
N ASN A 53 15.27 -2.49 -9.38
CA ASN A 53 14.64 -2.13 -8.12
C ASN A 53 14.52 -0.60 -8.00
N GLN A 54 13.54 -0.13 -7.23
CA GLN A 54 13.27 1.28 -6.95
C GLN A 54 12.92 1.48 -5.49
N THR A 55 13.29 2.63 -4.95
CA THR A 55 12.90 3.07 -3.61
C THR A 55 12.04 4.32 -3.70
N TYR A 56 11.02 4.41 -2.84
CA TYR A 56 10.17 5.58 -2.73
C TYR A 56 10.07 5.95 -1.25
N GLY A 57 10.25 7.23 -0.94
CA GLY A 57 10.22 7.74 0.42
C GLY A 57 10.92 9.07 0.56
N GLY A 58 10.98 9.54 1.79
CA GLY A 58 11.59 10.82 2.13
C GLY A 58 12.53 10.72 3.32
N THR A 59 12.35 11.55 4.34
CA THR A 59 13.27 11.61 5.50
C THR A 59 12.73 10.87 6.73
N ALA A 60 11.49 10.40 6.70
CA ALA A 60 10.88 9.58 7.76
C ALA A 60 10.66 8.15 7.27
N THR A 61 9.99 7.34 8.05
CA THR A 61 9.70 5.93 7.71
C THR A 61 8.58 5.83 6.70
N ASP A 62 8.81 5.09 5.62
CA ASP A 62 7.86 4.78 4.57
C ASP A 62 7.87 3.27 4.32
N ILE A 63 6.69 2.62 4.25
CA ILE A 63 6.57 1.16 4.19
C ILE A 63 5.57 0.77 3.08
N GLY A 64 5.97 -0.14 2.17
CA GLY A 64 5.07 -0.71 1.16
C GLY A 64 4.57 -2.09 1.57
N TYR A 65 3.27 -2.24 1.81
CA TYR A 65 2.70 -3.50 2.28
C TYR A 65 2.15 -4.40 1.18
N PHE A 66 1.70 -3.82 0.09
CA PHE A 66 1.08 -4.59 -0.99
C PHE A 66 1.38 -3.96 -2.35
N VAL A 67 1.54 -4.83 -3.35
CA VAL A 67 1.73 -4.43 -4.76
C VAL A 67 0.83 -5.26 -5.67
N GLN A 68 0.30 -4.63 -6.70
CA GLN A 68 -0.42 -5.27 -7.80
C GLN A 68 0.09 -4.71 -9.14
N GLN A 69 0.27 -5.59 -10.14
CA GLN A 69 0.44 -5.13 -11.51
C GLN A 69 -0.88 -4.59 -12.06
N THR A 70 -0.85 -3.41 -12.67
CA THR A 70 -2.01 -2.73 -13.26
C THR A 70 -2.22 -3.14 -14.73
N LEU A 71 -3.40 -2.82 -15.29
CA LEU A 71 -3.77 -3.20 -16.66
C LEU A 71 -2.87 -2.58 -17.74
N ASP A 72 -2.22 -1.45 -17.44
CA ASP A 72 -1.24 -0.77 -18.30
C ASP A 72 0.18 -1.33 -18.18
N ALA A 73 0.34 -2.46 -17.50
CA ALA A 73 1.60 -3.13 -17.15
C ALA A 73 2.48 -2.40 -16.14
N GLY A 74 2.06 -1.27 -15.59
CA GLY A 74 2.68 -0.61 -14.44
C GLY A 74 2.34 -1.32 -13.13
N TYR A 75 2.55 -0.62 -12.00
CA TYR A 75 2.28 -1.18 -10.67
C TYR A 75 1.56 -0.17 -9.79
N ILE A 76 0.70 -0.67 -8.92
CA ILE A 76 0.10 0.08 -7.83
C ILE A 76 0.56 -0.50 -6.50
N ILE A 77 1.11 0.35 -5.65
CA ILE A 77 1.62 -0.01 -4.33
C ILE A 77 0.78 0.72 -3.28
N VAL A 78 0.44 0.04 -2.20
CA VAL A 78 -0.16 0.67 -1.02
C VAL A 78 0.69 0.37 0.20
N GLY A 79 0.79 1.38 1.05
CA GLY A 79 1.52 1.31 2.31
C GLY A 79 1.22 2.50 3.22
N ASP A 80 2.21 2.88 3.98
CA ASP A 80 2.16 4.01 4.91
C ASP A 80 3.33 4.94 4.64
N THR A 81 3.13 6.24 4.85
CA THR A 81 4.19 7.25 4.80
C THR A 81 4.21 8.10 6.08
N GLY A 82 5.40 8.27 6.65
CA GLY A 82 5.68 9.29 7.63
C GLY A 82 6.31 10.54 7.02
N SER A 83 6.84 10.41 5.79
CA SER A 83 7.53 11.50 5.09
C SER A 83 6.58 12.53 4.50
N PHE A 84 5.39 12.10 4.08
CA PHE A 84 4.41 12.95 3.38
C PHE A 84 3.08 13.05 4.13
N SER A 85 3.04 12.59 5.39
CA SER A 85 1.85 12.60 6.23
C SER A 85 1.50 13.99 6.75
N ASN A 86 0.20 14.19 7.05
CA ASN A 86 -0.32 15.37 7.75
C ASN A 86 -0.33 15.21 9.28
N GLY A 87 0.16 14.08 9.78
CA GLY A 87 0.15 13.72 11.19
C GLY A 87 1.27 12.77 11.54
N TRP A 88 0.94 11.53 11.91
CA TRP A 88 1.94 10.52 12.24
C TRP A 88 2.29 9.65 11.02
N MET A 89 1.36 8.82 10.58
CA MET A 89 1.51 7.97 9.40
C MET A 89 0.21 8.04 8.61
N ASP A 90 0.29 8.29 7.30
CA ASP A 90 -0.86 8.29 6.40
C ASP A 90 -0.79 7.10 5.44
N VAL A 91 -1.93 6.63 4.95
CA VAL A 91 -1.98 5.68 3.84
C VAL A 91 -1.32 6.31 2.64
N TRP A 92 -0.39 5.58 2.01
CA TRP A 92 0.31 6.03 0.82
C TRP A 92 0.02 5.11 -0.36
N LEU A 93 -0.48 5.68 -1.44
CA LEU A 93 -0.75 5.01 -2.71
C LEU A 93 0.23 5.53 -3.75
N ILE A 94 0.98 4.62 -4.39
CA ILE A 94 1.99 4.95 -5.39
C ILE A 94 1.67 4.20 -6.67
N LYS A 95 1.53 4.93 -7.79
CA LYS A 95 1.41 4.36 -9.13
C LYS A 95 2.72 4.55 -9.89
N THR A 96 3.15 3.49 -10.55
CA THR A 96 4.36 3.49 -11.37
C THR A 96 4.07 2.99 -12.78
N ASN A 97 4.95 3.33 -13.72
CA ASN A 97 5.01 2.67 -15.02
C ASN A 97 5.63 1.27 -14.91
N ALA A 98 5.80 0.57 -16.04
CA ALA A 98 6.36 -0.79 -16.10
C ALA A 98 7.85 -0.88 -15.67
N ASP A 99 8.58 0.22 -15.74
CA ASP A 99 9.99 0.32 -15.36
C ASP A 99 10.18 0.73 -13.89
N GLY A 100 9.08 0.85 -13.13
CA GLY A 100 9.08 1.27 -11.74
C GLY A 100 9.28 2.77 -11.55
N GLU A 101 9.21 3.60 -12.58
CA GLU A 101 9.24 5.04 -12.42
C GLU A 101 7.89 5.54 -11.92
N GLU A 102 7.89 6.38 -10.88
CA GLU A 102 6.68 6.96 -10.32
C GLU A 102 5.95 7.83 -11.34
N GLU A 103 4.66 7.57 -11.54
CA GLU A 103 3.77 8.41 -12.36
C GLU A 103 3.02 9.40 -11.50
N TRP A 104 2.52 8.93 -10.35
CA TRP A 104 1.88 9.76 -9.33
C TRP A 104 1.85 9.03 -7.97
N ASN A 105 1.63 9.79 -6.92
CA ASN A 105 1.33 9.26 -5.60
C ASN A 105 0.25 10.08 -4.90
N GLN A 106 -0.47 9.47 -3.96
CA GLN A 106 -1.50 10.10 -3.14
C GLN A 106 -1.40 9.65 -1.69
N THR A 107 -1.66 10.56 -0.77
CA THR A 107 -1.73 10.26 0.66
C THR A 107 -3.15 10.45 1.18
N PHE A 108 -3.58 9.54 2.05
CA PHE A 108 -4.89 9.59 2.69
C PHE A 108 -4.69 9.45 4.19
N GLY A 109 -5.19 10.43 4.95
CA GLY A 109 -5.05 10.40 6.40
C GLY A 109 -5.47 11.68 7.09
N GLY A 110 -5.24 11.70 8.38
CA GLY A 110 -5.56 12.83 9.27
C GLY A 110 -4.42 13.12 10.23
N VAL A 111 -4.75 13.38 11.49
CA VAL A 111 -3.73 13.78 12.49
C VAL A 111 -3.14 12.61 13.28
N ASN A 112 -3.75 11.42 13.20
CA ASN A 112 -3.32 10.21 13.89
C ASN A 112 -2.66 9.22 12.91
N ASN A 113 -2.70 7.91 13.23
CA ASN A 113 -2.11 6.88 12.39
C ASN A 113 -3.15 6.26 11.47
N GLU A 114 -2.81 6.20 10.21
CA GLU A 114 -3.50 5.44 9.19
C GLU A 114 -2.55 4.38 8.61
N GLN A 115 -3.11 3.29 8.13
CA GLN A 115 -2.33 2.25 7.48
C GLN A 115 -3.09 1.63 6.31
N GLY A 116 -2.46 1.60 5.13
CA GLY A 116 -2.92 0.86 3.97
C GLY A 116 -2.45 -0.60 4.02
N SER A 117 -3.34 -1.56 3.80
CA SER A 117 -3.00 -2.99 3.88
C SER A 117 -3.11 -3.73 2.55
N SER A 118 -4.04 -3.32 1.69
CA SER A 118 -4.32 -3.98 0.41
C SER A 118 -4.94 -2.98 -0.56
N VAL A 119 -4.59 -3.11 -1.84
CA VAL A 119 -5.16 -2.35 -2.94
C VAL A 119 -5.53 -3.29 -4.09
N GLN A 120 -6.58 -2.95 -4.83
CA GLN A 120 -6.94 -3.59 -6.09
C GLN A 120 -7.34 -2.54 -7.11
N GLN A 121 -6.87 -2.70 -8.36
CA GLN A 121 -7.43 -1.93 -9.47
C GLN A 121 -8.87 -2.38 -9.75
N THR A 122 -9.79 -1.43 -9.85
CA THR A 122 -11.22 -1.68 -10.06
C THR A 122 -11.57 -1.72 -11.55
N LEU A 123 -12.77 -2.27 -11.87
CA LEU A 123 -13.22 -2.44 -13.25
C LEU A 123 -13.42 -1.11 -14.00
N ASP A 124 -13.60 -0.01 -13.29
CA ASP A 124 -13.69 1.35 -13.83
C ASP A 124 -12.33 2.02 -14.06
N GLY A 125 -11.24 1.32 -13.74
CA GLY A 125 -9.87 1.79 -13.90
C GLY A 125 -9.28 2.47 -12.66
N GLY A 126 -10.11 2.82 -11.66
CA GLY A 126 -9.66 3.37 -10.39
C GLY A 126 -9.11 2.32 -9.43
N TYR A 127 -9.08 2.63 -8.12
CA TYR A 127 -8.52 1.72 -7.11
C TYR A 127 -9.42 1.64 -5.88
N ILE A 128 -9.44 0.46 -5.27
CA ILE A 128 -10.05 0.24 -3.96
C ILE A 128 -8.97 -0.18 -2.96
N ILE A 129 -8.89 0.54 -1.86
CA ILE A 129 -7.88 0.38 -0.81
C ILE A 129 -8.57 -0.02 0.48
N THR A 130 -8.00 -0.92 1.26
CA THR A 130 -8.42 -1.16 2.64
C THR A 130 -7.25 -1.11 3.60
N GLY A 131 -7.56 -0.73 4.83
CA GLY A 131 -6.60 -0.65 5.90
C GLY A 131 -7.27 -0.31 7.23
N ARG A 132 -6.66 0.58 8.00
CA ARG A 132 -7.21 1.13 9.23
C ARG A 132 -7.00 2.64 9.30
N THR A 133 -7.84 3.30 10.08
CA THR A 133 -7.68 4.70 10.44
C THR A 133 -7.92 4.90 11.94
N GLU A 134 -7.11 5.73 12.58
CA GLU A 134 -7.32 6.24 13.92
C GLU A 134 -7.91 7.66 13.91
N SER A 135 -7.74 8.38 12.78
CA SER A 135 -8.25 9.76 12.64
C SER A 135 -9.77 9.83 12.43
N PHE A 136 -10.34 8.84 11.75
CA PHE A 136 -11.75 8.82 11.35
C PHE A 136 -12.55 7.71 12.05
N SER A 137 -12.02 7.18 13.16
CA SER A 137 -12.75 6.26 14.03
C SER A 137 -13.65 7.02 15.00
N ASP A 138 -14.79 6.43 15.38
CA ASP A 138 -15.73 7.01 16.35
C ASP A 138 -15.27 6.83 17.82
N GLY A 139 -14.06 6.35 18.05
CA GLY A 139 -13.53 6.03 19.38
C GLY A 139 -12.03 6.31 19.53
N ILE A 140 -11.44 5.68 20.55
CA ILE A 140 -10.01 5.80 20.87
C ILE A 140 -9.14 4.75 20.18
N TYR A 141 -9.74 3.84 19.43
CA TYR A 141 -9.08 2.75 18.68
C TYR A 141 -9.26 2.94 17.17
N SER A 142 -8.76 2.00 16.39
CA SER A 142 -8.84 2.09 14.93
C SER A 142 -10.15 1.53 14.37
N ALA A 143 -10.58 2.09 13.24
CA ALA A 143 -11.64 1.54 12.38
C ALA A 143 -11.04 0.91 11.12
N ILE A 144 -11.70 -0.10 10.54
CA ILE A 144 -11.42 -0.51 9.15
C ILE A 144 -11.71 0.70 8.25
N TRP A 145 -10.79 0.99 7.36
CA TRP A 145 -10.96 2.07 6.39
C TRP A 145 -10.98 1.51 4.98
N LEU A 146 -11.97 1.92 4.21
CA LEU A 146 -12.14 1.59 2.80
C LEU A 146 -12.13 2.89 2.01
N ILE A 147 -11.23 3.00 1.03
CA ILE A 147 -11.06 4.19 0.20
C ILE A 147 -11.20 3.77 -1.26
N LYS A 148 -12.06 4.45 -2.02
CA LYS A 148 -12.19 4.31 -3.48
C LYS A 148 -11.63 5.56 -4.14
N THR A 149 -10.79 5.35 -5.15
CA THR A 149 -10.23 6.42 -5.96
C THR A 149 -10.61 6.26 -7.44
N ASP A 150 -10.49 7.31 -8.20
CA ASP A 150 -10.47 7.23 -9.65
C ASP A 150 -9.12 6.70 -10.19
N ALA A 151 -8.92 6.73 -11.52
CA ALA A 151 -7.72 6.22 -12.18
C ALA A 151 -6.46 7.09 -11.91
N ASP A 152 -6.64 8.36 -11.57
CA ASP A 152 -5.57 9.31 -11.23
C ASP A 152 -5.23 9.30 -9.73
N GLY A 153 -5.88 8.41 -8.96
CA GLY A 153 -5.68 8.27 -7.52
C GLY A 153 -6.45 9.28 -6.67
N GLU A 154 -7.30 10.13 -7.26
CA GLU A 154 -8.11 11.09 -6.52
C GLU A 154 -9.25 10.37 -5.80
N GLU A 155 -9.48 10.70 -4.52
CA GLU A 155 -10.53 10.09 -3.72
C GLU A 155 -11.92 10.40 -4.28
N GLU A 156 -12.69 9.35 -4.57
CA GLU A 156 -14.12 9.45 -4.93
C GLU A 156 -15.00 9.36 -3.69
N TRP A 157 -14.69 8.43 -2.79
CA TRP A 157 -15.36 8.25 -1.50
C TRP A 157 -14.51 7.39 -0.55
N ASN A 158 -14.81 7.50 0.72
CA ASN A 158 -14.29 6.59 1.74
C ASN A 158 -15.39 6.19 2.74
N GLN A 159 -15.18 5.06 3.43
CA GLN A 159 -16.05 4.57 4.51
C GLN A 159 -15.24 3.89 5.60
N THR A 160 -15.71 4.04 6.83
CA THR A 160 -15.17 3.34 8.00
C THR A 160 -16.13 2.28 8.49
N PHE A 161 -15.58 1.17 9.00
CA PHE A 161 -16.34 0.05 9.56
C PHE A 161 -15.69 -0.42 10.86
N GLY A 162 -16.49 -0.97 11.74
CA GLY A 162 -16.06 -1.53 13.01
C GLY A 162 -16.97 -1.12 14.14
N GLU A 163 -16.75 -1.71 15.31
CA GLU A 163 -17.45 -1.35 16.52
C GLU A 163 -16.61 -0.34 17.30
N GLU A 164 -17.31 0.60 17.99
CA GLU A 164 -16.69 1.55 18.88
C GLU A 164 -15.82 0.84 19.95
N ASN A 165 -14.70 1.46 20.30
CA ASN A 165 -13.77 0.99 21.32
C ASN A 165 -13.10 -0.37 21.03
N ASN A 166 -13.10 -0.81 19.77
CA ASN A 166 -12.40 -1.99 19.30
C ASN A 166 -11.27 -1.62 18.33
N ASP A 167 -10.18 -2.41 18.33
CA ASP A 167 -9.15 -2.30 17.30
C ASP A 167 -9.60 -3.09 16.07
N ASN A 168 -9.91 -2.39 14.98
CA ASN A 168 -10.44 -2.94 13.76
C ASN A 168 -9.48 -2.67 12.60
N ARG A 169 -9.20 -3.68 11.78
CA ARG A 169 -8.28 -3.53 10.65
C ARG A 169 -8.72 -4.35 9.45
N GLY A 170 -8.85 -3.70 8.29
CA GLY A 170 -8.95 -4.36 6.99
C GLY A 170 -7.58 -4.89 6.55
N ARG A 171 -7.53 -6.14 6.08
CA ARG A 171 -6.29 -6.80 5.64
C ARG A 171 -6.25 -7.08 4.16
N SER A 172 -7.41 -7.30 3.56
CA SER A 172 -7.54 -7.59 2.13
C SER A 172 -8.87 -7.07 1.62
N VAL A 173 -8.88 -6.56 0.40
CA VAL A 173 -10.08 -6.12 -0.29
C VAL A 173 -10.15 -6.74 -1.67
N LEU A 174 -11.36 -7.05 -2.12
CA LEU A 174 -11.65 -7.58 -3.43
C LEU A 174 -12.92 -6.94 -3.99
N GLN A 175 -12.88 -6.45 -5.24
CA GLN A 175 -14.07 -6.08 -5.97
C GLN A 175 -14.80 -7.32 -6.48
N VAL A 176 -16.12 -7.42 -6.24
CA VAL A 176 -16.94 -8.51 -6.80
C VAL A 176 -17.49 -8.13 -8.17
N ILE A 177 -17.80 -9.13 -9.00
CA ILE A 177 -18.23 -8.96 -10.40
C ILE A 177 -19.44 -8.01 -10.54
N ASN A 178 -20.29 -7.90 -9.52
CA ASN A 178 -21.47 -7.04 -9.53
C ASN A 178 -21.23 -5.62 -9.00
N GLY A 179 -19.96 -5.21 -8.83
CA GLY A 179 -19.57 -3.84 -8.46
C GLY A 179 -19.48 -3.55 -6.96
N GLY A 180 -19.75 -4.52 -6.09
CA GLY A 180 -19.52 -4.37 -4.64
C GLY A 180 -18.11 -4.75 -4.23
N TYR A 181 -17.81 -4.67 -2.90
CA TYR A 181 -16.51 -5.00 -2.34
C TYR A 181 -16.64 -5.97 -1.17
N ILE A 182 -15.66 -6.86 -1.03
CA ILE A 182 -15.52 -7.74 0.12
C ILE A 182 -14.23 -7.38 0.84
N ILE A 183 -14.31 -7.19 2.15
CA ILE A 183 -13.16 -6.91 3.01
C ILE A 183 -12.98 -8.10 3.96
N ALA A 184 -11.76 -8.58 4.05
CA ALA A 184 -11.33 -9.49 5.11
C ALA A 184 -10.42 -8.74 6.07
N GLY A 185 -10.61 -8.97 7.37
CA GLY A 185 -9.85 -8.28 8.39
C GLY A 185 -10.09 -8.89 9.77
N TYR A 186 -9.80 -8.13 10.82
CA TYR A 186 -10.10 -8.52 12.19
C TYR A 186 -10.70 -7.37 12.99
N THR A 187 -11.39 -7.74 14.05
CA THR A 187 -11.78 -6.86 15.14
C THR A 187 -11.28 -7.48 16.45
N GLN A 188 -10.77 -6.67 17.36
CA GLN A 188 -10.32 -7.09 18.69
C GLN A 188 -11.07 -6.27 19.73
N SER A 189 -12.03 -6.93 20.41
CA SER A 189 -12.73 -6.34 21.57
C SER A 189 -11.88 -6.45 22.83
N TYR A 190 -11.90 -5.41 23.64
CA TYR A 190 -11.22 -5.33 24.93
C TYR A 190 -12.21 -5.36 26.10
#